data_6d193c091a93618b25af279aa683333b
#
_entry.id   6d193c091a93618b25af279aa683333b
#
_cell.length_a   1.000
_cell.length_b   1.000
_cell.length_c   1.000
_cell.angle_alpha   90.00
_cell.angle_beta   90.00
_cell.angle_gamma   90.00
#
_symmetry.space_group_name_H-M   'P 1'
#
loop_
_entity.id
_entity.type
_entity.pdbx_description
1 polymer ?
#
loop_
_entity_poly.entity_id
_entity_poly.type
_entity_poly.pdbx_seq_one_letter_code
_entity_poly.pdbx_strand_id
1 'polypeptide(L)'
;MTALKLALLLISQVALYGSVTSKKVCGRPPITDGIDEVRLKRVYEVGEEVTLTCEQGYLPSTTTPRRITCTGTGDWTASDLLCTPKMCAIPRPLQPLAMGRTEAPFKSILNFTCDDGYVMQGANESHCQHDGTWSHTPPLCKAVNCPLPAPPRDGKITHDKTVTGSHTIYGQSWTYECNPPKAPSFERGSCRADGTVPEPPVCREVSCPIPTNIPNGFITFAVMRTHSYKETVKYGCNENYVLDGEAERLCTNTGNWSAPPVCRAPCKVNIKRGRIFYNSKKLWIADLKPNRVLHGEHVVFYCMNKEDRCGYPVASTCQDGTLPIPQCFEEPGKVEYTLRPKSLPSEIAMCQSTAV
;
A
#
# COMPACT_ATOMS: atom_id res chain seq x y z
N MET A 1 -86.20 25.96 62.09
CA MET A 1 -85.12 25.32 62.85
C MET A 1 -84.33 24.31 62.02
N THR A 2 -84.38 24.34 60.67
CA THR A 2 -83.70 23.35 59.83
C THR A 2 -82.48 23.90 58.98
N ALA A 3 -82.42 25.23 58.77
CA ALA A 3 -81.34 25.83 58.04
C ALA A 3 -80.05 26.08 58.80
N LEU A 4 -80.12 26.24 60.11
CA LEU A 4 -78.98 26.53 60.99
C LEU A 4 -78.16 25.27 61.31
N LYS A 5 -78.80 24.08 61.33
CA LYS A 5 -78.05 22.80 61.52
C LYS A 5 -77.30 22.29 60.33
N LEU A 6 -77.73 22.68 59.10
CA LEU A 6 -77.01 22.28 57.90
C LEU A 6 -75.72 23.11 57.68
N ALA A 7 -75.77 24.40 58.08
CA ALA A 7 -74.55 25.27 57.97
C ALA A 7 -73.43 24.88 58.90
N LEU A 8 -73.76 24.39 60.10
CA LEU A 8 -72.79 23.94 61.07
C LEU A 8 -72.18 22.59 60.75
N LEU A 9 -72.86 21.72 59.97
CA LEU A 9 -72.27 20.44 59.51
C LEU A 9 -71.37 20.64 58.28
N LEU A 10 -71.58 21.67 57.48
CA LEU A 10 -70.71 22.01 56.36
C LEU A 10 -69.40 22.70 56.79
N ILE A 11 -69.43 23.46 57.93
CA ILE A 11 -68.22 24.10 58.47
C ILE A 11 -67.32 23.08 59.17
N SER A 12 -67.88 21.99 59.75
CA SER A 12 -67.08 20.96 60.43
C SER A 12 -66.38 19.99 59.45
N GLN A 13 -66.85 19.92 58.20
CA GLN A 13 -66.17 19.07 57.21
C GLN A 13 -65.04 19.78 56.41
N VAL A 14 -64.98 21.12 56.45
CA VAL A 14 -63.88 21.88 55.77
C VAL A 14 -62.63 21.95 56.67
N ALA A 15 -62.71 21.67 57.95
CA ALA A 15 -61.55 21.70 58.91
C ALA A 15 -60.75 20.39 58.92
N LEU A 16 -61.12 19.36 58.13
CA LEU A 16 -60.40 18.06 58.13
C LEU A 16 -59.60 17.80 56.86
N TYR A 17 -59.52 18.78 55.92
CA TYR A 17 -58.45 18.75 54.94
C TYR A 17 -57.18 19.24 55.60
N GLY A 18 -56.54 18.34 56.32
CA GLY A 18 -55.16 18.54 56.79
C GLY A 18 -54.31 18.87 55.58
N SER A 19 -53.58 19.96 55.65
CA SER A 19 -52.56 20.32 54.67
C SER A 19 -51.66 19.08 54.47
N VAL A 20 -51.85 18.39 53.36
CA VAL A 20 -50.89 17.40 52.86
C VAL A 20 -49.63 18.21 52.51
N THR A 21 -48.76 18.38 53.48
CA THR A 21 -47.44 18.90 53.23
C THR A 21 -46.74 17.86 52.36
N SER A 22 -46.70 18.09 51.08
CA SER A 22 -45.93 17.29 50.14
C SER A 22 -44.47 17.32 50.63
N LYS A 23 -44.05 16.24 51.27
CA LYS A 23 -42.66 16.09 51.68
C LYS A 23 -41.82 16.06 50.42
N LYS A 24 -41.00 17.10 50.19
CA LYS A 24 -40.09 17.12 49.07
C LYS A 24 -39.12 15.96 49.19
N VAL A 25 -38.87 15.29 48.07
CA VAL A 25 -37.97 14.15 47.95
C VAL A 25 -37.13 14.34 46.65
N CYS A 26 -35.93 13.83 46.65
CA CYS A 26 -35.13 13.77 45.42
C CYS A 26 -35.37 12.46 44.68
N GLY A 27 -35.47 12.54 43.36
CA GLY A 27 -35.43 11.37 42.51
C GLY A 27 -34.05 10.74 42.45
N ARG A 28 -33.85 9.85 41.53
CA ARG A 28 -32.52 9.24 41.27
C ARG A 28 -31.50 10.33 41.00
N PRO A 29 -30.26 10.25 41.54
CA PRO A 29 -29.20 11.20 41.24
C PRO A 29 -28.94 11.31 39.72
N PRO A 30 -28.57 12.51 39.20
CA PRO A 30 -28.07 12.63 37.84
C PRO A 30 -26.75 11.87 37.71
N ILE A 31 -26.68 10.95 36.75
CA ILE A 31 -25.52 10.07 36.55
C ILE A 31 -24.94 10.31 35.18
N THR A 32 -23.63 10.19 35.10
CA THR A 32 -22.87 10.16 33.84
C THR A 32 -22.42 8.75 33.56
N ASP A 33 -21.99 8.48 32.30
CA ASP A 33 -21.48 7.17 31.93
C ASP A 33 -20.40 6.64 32.86
N GLY A 34 -20.46 5.36 33.21
CA GLY A 34 -19.49 4.69 34.05
C GLY A 34 -19.73 4.83 35.58
N ILE A 35 -20.82 5.44 36.04
CA ILE A 35 -21.22 5.45 37.47
C ILE A 35 -22.01 4.18 37.79
N ASP A 36 -21.66 3.56 38.92
CA ASP A 36 -22.36 2.36 39.43
C ASP A 36 -23.79 2.69 39.86
N GLU A 37 -24.76 2.24 39.08
CA GLU A 37 -26.18 2.46 39.32
C GLU A 37 -26.84 1.42 40.24
N VAL A 38 -26.20 0.28 40.47
CA VAL A 38 -26.82 -0.87 41.15
C VAL A 38 -27.23 -0.55 42.56
N ARG A 39 -26.51 0.34 43.25
CA ARG A 39 -26.72 0.71 44.64
C ARG A 39 -27.62 1.93 44.82
N LEU A 40 -28.10 2.56 43.76
CA LEU A 40 -28.89 3.78 43.82
C LEU A 40 -30.37 3.47 43.97
N LYS A 41 -31.00 4.09 45.02
CA LYS A 41 -32.46 4.04 45.25
C LYS A 41 -33.16 4.90 44.18
N ARG A 42 -34.47 4.71 44.07
CA ARG A 42 -35.31 5.52 43.17
C ARG A 42 -35.73 6.86 43.77
N VAL A 43 -35.83 6.92 45.12
CA VAL A 43 -36.30 8.10 45.88
C VAL A 43 -35.46 8.23 47.15
N TYR A 44 -35.12 9.46 47.47
CA TYR A 44 -34.32 9.84 48.65
C TYR A 44 -35.02 10.96 49.46
N GLU A 45 -34.87 10.94 50.77
CA GLU A 45 -35.36 11.99 51.64
C GLU A 45 -34.41 13.21 51.62
N VAL A 46 -34.96 14.39 51.94
CA VAL A 46 -34.14 15.60 52.11
C VAL A 46 -33.12 15.40 53.23
N GLY A 47 -31.86 15.72 52.91
CA GLY A 47 -30.70 15.51 53.80
C GLY A 47 -30.05 14.14 53.64
N GLU A 48 -30.61 13.22 52.86
CA GLU A 48 -29.96 11.92 52.59
C GLU A 48 -28.76 12.09 51.69
N GLU A 49 -27.64 11.47 52.06
CA GLU A 49 -26.39 11.50 51.33
C GLU A 49 -26.17 10.22 50.51
N VAL A 50 -25.65 10.40 49.30
CA VAL A 50 -25.26 9.29 48.42
C VAL A 50 -23.80 9.45 48.05
N THR A 51 -23.05 8.37 48.14
CA THR A 51 -21.67 8.31 47.62
C THR A 51 -21.70 7.66 46.27
N LEU A 52 -21.35 8.43 45.21
CA LEU A 52 -21.21 7.94 43.85
C LEU A 52 -19.87 7.19 43.69
N THR A 53 -19.91 6.06 43.02
CA THR A 53 -18.73 5.24 42.69
C THR A 53 -18.72 4.89 41.20
N CYS A 54 -17.53 4.72 40.66
CA CYS A 54 -17.42 4.26 39.30
C CYS A 54 -17.65 2.74 39.20
N GLU A 55 -18.26 2.32 38.08
CA GLU A 55 -18.38 0.90 37.73
C GLU A 55 -16.99 0.24 37.60
N GLN A 56 -16.97 -1.08 37.71
CA GLN A 56 -15.78 -1.86 37.48
C GLN A 56 -15.29 -1.64 36.04
N GLY A 57 -14.02 -1.30 35.86
CA GLY A 57 -13.43 -0.94 34.57
C GLY A 57 -13.37 0.56 34.28
N TYR A 58 -13.90 1.39 35.22
CA TYR A 58 -13.77 2.85 35.15
C TYR A 58 -12.95 3.37 36.31
N LEU A 59 -12.27 4.49 36.10
CA LEU A 59 -11.50 5.22 37.11
C LEU A 59 -12.15 6.57 37.37
N PRO A 60 -12.26 6.99 38.62
CA PRO A 60 -12.75 8.33 38.93
C PRO A 60 -11.75 9.39 38.49
N SER A 61 -12.23 10.45 37.85
CA SER A 61 -11.44 11.65 37.67
C SER A 61 -11.07 12.23 39.03
N THR A 62 -9.83 12.61 39.18
CA THR A 62 -9.23 12.99 40.49
C THR A 62 -9.93 14.19 41.13
N THR A 63 -10.12 14.22 42.43
CA THR A 63 -10.35 15.38 43.29
C THR A 63 -11.79 15.88 43.51
N THR A 64 -12.80 15.37 42.89
CA THR A 64 -14.18 15.85 43.10
C THR A 64 -14.89 15.15 44.26
N PRO A 65 -15.76 15.85 44.99
CA PRO A 65 -16.54 15.22 46.07
C PRO A 65 -17.43 14.13 45.48
N ARG A 66 -17.28 12.92 45.97
CA ARG A 66 -18.07 11.75 45.58
C ARG A 66 -19.41 11.68 46.28
N ARG A 67 -19.64 12.54 47.29
CA ARG A 67 -20.88 12.61 48.05
C ARG A 67 -21.75 13.72 47.53
N ILE A 68 -23.00 13.39 47.31
CA ILE A 68 -24.05 14.33 46.95
C ILE A 68 -25.19 14.20 47.99
N THR A 69 -25.86 15.31 48.26
CA THR A 69 -26.90 15.40 49.26
C THR A 69 -28.18 15.86 48.62
N CYS A 70 -29.31 15.24 48.97
CA CYS A 70 -30.63 15.69 48.58
C CYS A 70 -30.97 17.00 49.30
N THR A 71 -31.15 18.07 48.53
CA THR A 71 -31.43 19.41 49.08
C THR A 71 -32.93 19.62 49.39
N GLY A 72 -33.22 20.64 50.22
CA GLY A 72 -34.60 21.02 50.56
C GLY A 72 -35.44 21.47 49.34
N THR A 73 -34.82 21.74 48.20
CA THR A 73 -35.53 22.08 46.91
C THR A 73 -35.99 20.83 46.20
N GLY A 74 -35.52 19.64 46.54
CA GLY A 74 -35.78 18.38 45.85
C GLY A 74 -34.73 18.06 44.77
N ASP A 75 -33.62 18.82 44.72
CA ASP A 75 -32.50 18.66 43.79
C ASP A 75 -31.29 18.07 44.50
N TRP A 76 -30.33 17.58 43.74
CA TRP A 76 -29.06 17.09 44.25
C TRP A 76 -28.00 18.19 44.30
N THR A 77 -27.13 18.16 45.29
CA THR A 77 -25.90 18.99 45.25
C THR A 77 -25.08 18.60 44.03
N ALA A 78 -24.34 19.58 43.44
CA ALA A 78 -23.53 19.34 42.30
C ALA A 78 -22.45 18.28 42.54
N SER A 79 -22.26 17.40 41.59
CA SER A 79 -21.14 16.47 41.55
C SER A 79 -20.49 16.51 40.21
N ASP A 80 -19.19 16.75 40.16
CA ASP A 80 -18.37 16.72 38.94
C ASP A 80 -17.65 15.38 38.78
N LEU A 81 -18.17 14.30 39.40
CA LEU A 81 -17.57 12.98 39.26
C LEU A 81 -17.71 12.49 37.84
N LEU A 82 -16.56 12.38 37.16
CA LEU A 82 -16.42 11.75 35.84
C LEU A 82 -15.74 10.40 36.03
N CYS A 83 -16.32 9.37 35.43
CA CYS A 83 -15.75 8.03 35.42
C CYS A 83 -15.17 7.78 34.03
N THR A 84 -13.84 7.72 33.92
CA THR A 84 -13.13 7.47 32.66
C THR A 84 -12.83 5.98 32.50
N PRO A 85 -13.05 5.37 31.32
CA PRO A 85 -12.74 3.96 31.12
C PRO A 85 -11.24 3.70 31.30
N LYS A 86 -10.89 2.60 31.93
CA LYS A 86 -9.51 2.11 31.89
C LYS A 86 -9.08 1.82 30.48
N MET A 87 -7.80 2.03 30.22
CA MET A 87 -7.20 1.84 28.89
C MET A 87 -6.43 0.53 28.85
N CYS A 88 -6.60 -0.23 27.77
CA CYS A 88 -5.81 -1.40 27.43
C CYS A 88 -4.75 -1.02 26.41
N ALA A 89 -3.48 -1.34 26.67
CA ALA A 89 -2.41 -1.10 25.73
C ALA A 89 -2.58 -2.01 24.48
N ILE A 90 -2.58 -1.42 23.29
CA ILE A 90 -2.67 -2.20 22.04
C ILE A 90 -1.33 -2.90 21.81
N PRO A 91 -1.29 -4.22 21.55
CA PRO A 91 -0.08 -4.96 21.28
C PRO A 91 0.72 -4.36 20.12
N ARG A 92 2.03 -4.24 20.28
CA ARG A 92 2.92 -3.58 19.29
C ARG A 92 2.76 -4.03 17.82
N PRO A 93 2.60 -5.32 17.49
CA PRO A 93 2.40 -5.75 16.11
C PRO A 93 1.17 -5.13 15.43
N LEU A 94 0.17 -4.70 16.22
CA LEU A 94 -1.10 -4.15 15.74
C LEU A 94 -1.13 -2.61 15.78
N GLN A 95 -0.15 -1.95 16.38
CA GLN A 95 -0.13 -0.49 16.52
C GLN A 95 -0.19 0.28 15.20
N PRO A 96 0.50 -0.12 14.11
CA PRO A 96 0.38 0.58 12.83
C PRO A 96 -1.02 0.51 12.23
N LEU A 97 -1.76 -0.60 12.47
CA LEU A 97 -3.12 -0.81 12.00
C LEU A 97 -4.16 -0.02 12.82
N ALA A 98 -3.82 0.38 14.04
CA ALA A 98 -4.68 1.14 14.95
C ALA A 98 -4.68 2.66 14.69
N MET A 99 -4.30 3.13 13.49
CA MET A 99 -4.24 4.55 13.12
C MET A 99 -3.46 5.43 14.12
N GLY A 100 -2.35 4.94 14.63
CA GLY A 100 -1.49 5.65 15.58
C GLY A 100 -1.98 5.65 17.03
N ARG A 101 -3.06 4.94 17.35
CA ARG A 101 -3.50 4.75 18.73
C ARG A 101 -2.66 3.66 19.40
N THR A 102 -2.22 3.93 20.61
CA THR A 102 -1.44 2.99 21.43
C THR A 102 -2.27 2.28 22.47
N GLU A 103 -3.50 2.75 22.73
CA GLU A 103 -4.40 2.27 23.75
C GLU A 103 -5.86 2.29 23.27
N ALA A 104 -6.67 1.42 23.84
CA ALA A 104 -8.11 1.35 23.61
C ALA A 104 -8.88 1.29 24.93
N PRO A 105 -10.04 1.95 25.05
CA PRO A 105 -10.81 2.01 26.29
C PRO A 105 -11.43 0.64 26.64
N PHE A 106 -11.74 0.45 27.92
CA PHE A 106 -12.52 -0.67 28.42
C PHE A 106 -13.77 -0.95 27.56
N LYS A 107 -14.11 -2.21 27.40
CA LYS A 107 -15.16 -2.74 26.49
C LYS A 107 -14.80 -2.68 25.00
N SER A 108 -13.64 -2.15 24.60
CA SER A 108 -13.20 -2.24 23.19
C SER A 108 -12.91 -3.67 22.79
N ILE A 109 -13.15 -3.98 21.52
CA ILE A 109 -12.91 -5.30 20.92
C ILE A 109 -11.86 -5.15 19.82
N LEU A 110 -10.86 -6.02 19.84
CA LEU A 110 -9.92 -6.24 18.74
C LEU A 110 -10.34 -7.50 17.98
N ASN A 111 -10.57 -7.39 16.69
CA ASN A 111 -10.82 -8.52 15.80
C ASN A 111 -9.54 -8.85 15.05
N PHE A 112 -9.20 -10.14 14.96
CA PHE A 112 -8.02 -10.65 14.29
C PHE A 112 -8.42 -11.41 13.04
N THR A 113 -7.66 -11.20 11.97
CA THR A 113 -7.77 -11.93 10.72
C THR A 113 -6.39 -12.32 10.26
N CYS A 114 -6.26 -13.48 9.65
CA CYS A 114 -5.03 -13.86 8.95
C CYS A 114 -5.22 -13.65 7.45
N ASP A 115 -4.13 -13.33 6.76
CA ASP A 115 -4.12 -13.24 5.30
C ASP A 115 -4.42 -14.60 4.66
N ASP A 116 -4.82 -14.58 3.38
CA ASP A 116 -5.04 -15.78 2.61
C ASP A 116 -3.82 -16.71 2.64
N GLY A 117 -4.05 -18.00 2.80
CA GLY A 117 -3.00 -19.00 2.93
C GLY A 117 -2.42 -19.15 4.32
N TYR A 118 -3.01 -18.50 5.33
CA TYR A 118 -2.63 -18.68 6.73
C TYR A 118 -3.82 -19.10 7.57
N VAL A 119 -3.58 -20.00 8.53
CA VAL A 119 -4.56 -20.47 9.51
C VAL A 119 -4.26 -19.82 10.85
N MET A 120 -5.31 -19.26 11.44
CA MET A 120 -5.24 -18.65 12.76
C MET A 120 -5.10 -19.70 13.86
N GLN A 121 -4.12 -19.51 14.73
CA GLN A 121 -3.95 -20.24 15.98
C GLN A 121 -4.12 -19.28 17.15
N GLY A 122 -5.25 -19.39 17.84
CA GLY A 122 -5.65 -18.50 18.92
C GLY A 122 -7.08 -17.98 18.73
N ALA A 123 -7.46 -17.01 19.56
CA ALA A 123 -8.76 -16.38 19.51
C ALA A 123 -8.84 -15.39 18.32
N ASN A 124 -9.99 -15.33 17.66
CA ASN A 124 -10.25 -14.39 16.57
C ASN A 124 -10.65 -12.99 17.08
N GLU A 125 -10.88 -12.84 18.37
CA GLU A 125 -11.19 -11.57 19.01
C GLU A 125 -10.59 -11.46 20.42
N SER A 126 -10.38 -10.25 20.89
CA SER A 126 -9.93 -9.97 22.25
C SER A 126 -10.65 -8.72 22.79
N HIS A 127 -11.08 -8.80 24.04
CA HIS A 127 -11.84 -7.75 24.73
C HIS A 127 -10.96 -7.04 25.73
N CYS A 128 -11.02 -5.70 25.77
CA CYS A 128 -10.39 -4.92 26.80
C CYS A 128 -11.17 -5.09 28.11
N GLN A 129 -10.54 -5.70 29.12
CA GLN A 129 -11.14 -6.07 30.39
C GLN A 129 -11.09 -4.91 31.42
N HIS A 130 -11.87 -5.06 32.46
CA HIS A 130 -11.99 -4.06 33.50
C HIS A 130 -10.71 -3.79 34.31
N ASP A 131 -9.72 -4.67 34.21
CA ASP A 131 -8.42 -4.51 34.90
C ASP A 131 -7.39 -3.77 34.02
N GLY A 132 -7.72 -3.51 32.69
CA GLY A 132 -6.84 -2.87 31.74
C GLY A 132 -6.02 -3.86 30.91
N THR A 133 -6.37 -5.16 30.97
CA THR A 133 -5.73 -6.21 30.17
C THR A 133 -6.64 -6.68 29.03
N TRP A 134 -6.05 -7.33 28.02
CA TRP A 134 -6.81 -7.99 26.95
C TRP A 134 -7.17 -9.41 27.35
N SER A 135 -8.38 -9.86 27.01
CA SER A 135 -8.87 -11.22 27.33
C SER A 135 -8.05 -12.33 26.66
N HIS A 136 -7.46 -12.03 25.49
CA HIS A 136 -6.63 -12.96 24.74
C HIS A 136 -5.41 -12.23 24.17
N THR A 137 -4.31 -12.96 24.05
CA THR A 137 -3.15 -12.51 23.29
C THR A 137 -3.44 -12.56 21.79
N PRO A 138 -2.78 -11.74 20.95
CA PRO A 138 -2.90 -11.84 19.50
C PRO A 138 -2.62 -13.25 19.00
N PRO A 139 -3.43 -13.78 18.07
CA PRO A 139 -3.24 -15.11 17.51
C PRO A 139 -1.98 -15.17 16.64
N LEU A 140 -1.48 -16.37 16.42
CA LEU A 140 -0.43 -16.64 15.46
C LEU A 140 -1.06 -17.10 14.14
N CYS A 141 -0.70 -16.44 13.04
CA CYS A 141 -1.06 -16.88 11.68
C CYS A 141 0.01 -17.85 11.15
N LYS A 142 -0.32 -19.13 11.03
CA LYS A 142 0.57 -20.14 10.46
C LYS A 142 0.22 -20.40 9.01
N ALA A 143 1.25 -20.47 8.16
CA ALA A 143 1.07 -20.85 6.76
C ALA A 143 0.38 -22.23 6.64
N VAL A 144 -0.53 -22.33 5.68
CA VAL A 144 -1.24 -23.56 5.36
C VAL A 144 -0.22 -24.61 4.89
N ASN A 145 -0.40 -25.85 5.33
CA ASN A 145 0.39 -27.00 4.89
C ASN A 145 -0.22 -27.61 3.62
N CYS A 146 0.63 -27.91 2.64
CA CYS A 146 0.27 -28.67 1.45
C CYS A 146 0.97 -30.03 1.44
N PRO A 147 0.41 -31.04 0.80
CA PRO A 147 1.12 -32.30 0.54
C PRO A 147 2.37 -32.04 -0.34
N LEU A 148 3.35 -32.93 -0.30
CA LEU A 148 4.46 -32.88 -1.23
C LEU A 148 3.97 -33.05 -2.67
N PRO A 149 4.44 -32.21 -3.63
CA PRO A 149 4.07 -32.38 -5.02
C PRO A 149 4.67 -33.69 -5.60
N ALA A 150 3.91 -34.37 -6.43
CA ALA A 150 4.43 -35.52 -7.14
C ALA A 150 5.25 -35.10 -8.37
N PRO A 151 6.34 -35.80 -8.72
CA PRO A 151 7.06 -35.56 -9.95
C PRO A 151 6.24 -35.93 -11.18
N PRO A 152 6.43 -35.26 -12.33
CA PRO A 152 5.80 -35.68 -13.57
C PRO A 152 6.36 -37.02 -14.06
N ARG A 153 5.56 -37.75 -14.84
CA ARG A 153 6.10 -38.91 -15.58
C ARG A 153 7.22 -38.41 -16.50
N ASP A 154 8.32 -39.13 -16.53
CA ASP A 154 9.50 -38.78 -17.31
C ASP A 154 10.14 -37.40 -16.94
N GLY A 155 10.14 -37.05 -15.66
CA GLY A 155 10.71 -35.80 -15.20
C GLY A 155 11.05 -35.79 -13.72
N LYS A 156 11.44 -34.62 -13.24
CA LYS A 156 11.81 -34.36 -11.84
C LYS A 156 11.25 -33.02 -11.34
N ILE A 157 11.32 -32.84 -10.03
CA ILE A 157 10.97 -31.58 -9.35
C ILE A 157 12.24 -30.98 -8.73
N THR A 158 12.38 -29.67 -8.85
CA THR A 158 13.40 -28.89 -8.14
C THR A 158 12.69 -27.85 -7.28
N HIS A 159 12.82 -27.94 -5.96
CA HIS A 159 12.25 -26.98 -5.03
C HIS A 159 13.11 -25.73 -4.94
N ASP A 160 12.49 -24.56 -4.91
CA ASP A 160 13.17 -23.26 -4.80
C ASP A 160 13.83 -23.08 -3.43
N LYS A 161 13.29 -23.74 -2.39
CA LYS A 161 13.86 -23.77 -1.03
C LYS A 161 13.90 -25.21 -0.52
N THR A 162 14.85 -25.50 0.34
CA THR A 162 14.94 -26.82 0.98
C THR A 162 13.66 -27.15 1.71
N VAL A 163 13.05 -28.27 1.34
CA VAL A 163 11.87 -28.80 2.01
C VAL A 163 12.33 -29.67 3.16
N THR A 164 12.03 -29.29 4.38
CA THR A 164 12.31 -30.07 5.59
C THR A 164 11.03 -30.72 6.07
N GLY A 165 10.89 -32.03 5.88
CA GLY A 165 9.73 -32.80 6.35
C GLY A 165 8.87 -33.39 5.24
N SER A 166 7.65 -33.79 5.59
CA SER A 166 6.69 -34.52 4.73
C SER A 166 5.66 -33.63 4.03
N HIS A 167 5.81 -32.30 4.10
CA HIS A 167 4.86 -31.34 3.54
C HIS A 167 5.57 -30.07 3.09
N THR A 168 4.92 -29.32 2.19
CA THR A 168 5.27 -27.95 1.81
C THR A 168 4.34 -26.98 2.52
N ILE A 169 4.69 -25.70 2.57
CA ILE A 169 3.85 -24.65 3.16
C ILE A 169 3.46 -23.62 2.12
N TYR A 170 2.38 -22.89 2.35
CA TYR A 170 1.92 -21.81 1.51
C TYR A 170 3.04 -20.83 1.17
N GLY A 171 3.13 -20.44 -0.10
CA GLY A 171 4.17 -19.60 -0.66
C GLY A 171 5.46 -20.32 -1.06
N GLN A 172 5.61 -21.61 -0.76
CA GLN A 172 6.70 -22.40 -1.34
C GLN A 172 6.35 -22.80 -2.77
N SER A 173 7.35 -22.73 -3.65
CA SER A 173 7.23 -23.06 -5.06
C SER A 173 8.32 -24.03 -5.50
N TRP A 174 8.10 -24.63 -6.65
CA TRP A 174 9.00 -25.58 -7.28
C TRP A 174 8.88 -25.52 -8.79
N THR A 175 9.92 -26.02 -9.47
CA THR A 175 9.97 -26.11 -10.91
C THR A 175 9.88 -27.58 -11.34
N TYR A 176 9.07 -27.84 -12.34
CA TYR A 176 8.98 -29.14 -13.00
C TYR A 176 9.90 -29.19 -14.20
N GLU A 177 10.68 -30.23 -14.31
CA GLU A 177 11.54 -30.48 -15.45
C GLU A 177 11.17 -31.85 -16.06
N CYS A 178 11.00 -31.88 -17.37
CA CYS A 178 10.84 -33.14 -18.11
C CYS A 178 12.19 -33.60 -18.69
N ASN A 179 12.33 -34.90 -18.85
CA ASN A 179 13.51 -35.48 -19.53
C ASN A 179 13.52 -35.04 -21.00
N PRO A 180 14.65 -34.52 -21.52
CA PRO A 180 14.77 -34.12 -22.93
C PRO A 180 14.40 -35.26 -23.88
N PRO A 181 13.75 -34.97 -25.02
CA PRO A 181 13.40 -33.66 -25.59
C PRO A 181 12.04 -33.12 -25.15
N LYS A 182 11.44 -33.70 -24.11
CA LYS A 182 10.06 -33.37 -23.66
C LYS A 182 10.04 -32.05 -22.89
N ALA A 183 8.92 -31.34 -23.00
CA ALA A 183 8.62 -30.13 -22.23
C ALA A 183 7.42 -30.36 -21.30
N PRO A 184 7.40 -29.75 -20.11
CA PRO A 184 6.23 -29.81 -19.24
C PRO A 184 5.12 -28.88 -19.76
N SER A 185 3.86 -29.29 -19.60
CA SER A 185 2.71 -28.46 -19.96
C SER A 185 2.66 -27.14 -19.20
N PHE A 186 3.23 -27.08 -18.00
CA PHE A 186 3.54 -25.88 -17.24
C PHE A 186 4.80 -26.14 -16.37
N GLU A 187 5.57 -25.09 -16.10
CA GLU A 187 6.91 -25.24 -15.50
C GLU A 187 6.92 -25.07 -13.99
N ARG A 188 6.02 -24.27 -13.42
CA ARG A 188 6.06 -23.93 -11.99
C ARG A 188 4.79 -24.37 -11.28
N GLY A 189 4.98 -24.89 -10.07
CA GLY A 189 3.93 -25.19 -9.12
C GLY A 189 4.17 -24.46 -7.79
N SER A 190 3.13 -24.32 -7.00
CA SER A 190 3.21 -23.74 -5.66
C SER A 190 2.15 -24.33 -4.74
N CYS A 191 2.40 -24.31 -3.44
CA CYS A 191 1.40 -24.59 -2.42
C CYS A 191 0.39 -23.44 -2.39
N ARG A 192 -0.88 -23.76 -2.62
CA ARG A 192 -1.98 -22.79 -2.69
C ARG A 192 -2.53 -22.46 -1.30
N ALA A 193 -3.26 -21.37 -1.21
CA ALA A 193 -3.88 -20.91 0.03
C ALA A 193 -4.92 -21.89 0.61
N ASP A 194 -5.53 -22.70 -0.24
CA ASP A 194 -6.50 -23.74 0.13
C ASP A 194 -5.85 -25.05 0.63
N GLY A 195 -4.51 -25.12 0.69
CA GLY A 195 -3.78 -26.33 1.09
C GLY A 195 -3.61 -27.36 -0.02
N THR A 196 -3.92 -27.01 -1.26
CA THR A 196 -3.76 -27.90 -2.41
C THR A 196 -2.47 -27.64 -3.18
N VAL A 197 -2.03 -28.65 -3.93
CA VAL A 197 -0.95 -28.54 -4.91
C VAL A 197 -1.50 -28.86 -6.30
N PRO A 198 -0.95 -28.25 -7.36
CA PRO A 198 -1.35 -28.62 -8.72
C PRO A 198 -0.97 -30.07 -9.02
N GLU A 199 -1.76 -30.74 -9.87
CA GLU A 199 -1.37 -32.01 -10.43
C GLU A 199 -0.10 -31.88 -11.25
N PRO A 200 0.76 -32.92 -11.32
CA PRO A 200 1.97 -32.87 -12.11
C PRO A 200 1.70 -32.54 -13.58
N PRO A 201 2.55 -31.74 -14.25
CA PRO A 201 2.40 -31.46 -15.66
C PRO A 201 2.65 -32.71 -16.52
N VAL A 202 2.02 -32.73 -17.69
CA VAL A 202 2.28 -33.75 -18.70
C VAL A 202 3.54 -33.40 -19.47
N CYS A 203 4.50 -34.34 -19.54
CA CYS A 203 5.69 -34.21 -20.37
C CYS A 203 5.39 -34.63 -21.82
N ARG A 204 5.52 -33.70 -22.76
CA ARG A 204 5.26 -33.94 -24.18
C ARG A 204 6.41 -33.43 -25.06
N GLU A 205 6.61 -34.04 -26.22
CA GLU A 205 7.57 -33.51 -27.19
C GLU A 205 7.09 -32.16 -27.74
N VAL A 206 8.00 -31.20 -27.79
CA VAL A 206 7.74 -29.84 -28.28
C VAL A 206 8.88 -29.43 -29.22
N SER A 207 8.51 -28.85 -30.35
CA SER A 207 9.46 -28.26 -31.29
C SER A 207 9.00 -26.90 -31.76
N CYS A 208 9.93 -25.95 -31.82
CA CYS A 208 9.73 -24.63 -32.38
C CYS A 208 10.06 -24.59 -33.89
N PRO A 209 9.35 -23.79 -34.68
CA PRO A 209 9.60 -23.67 -36.11
C PRO A 209 10.98 -23.11 -36.39
N ILE A 210 11.42 -23.26 -37.65
CA ILE A 210 12.67 -22.70 -38.14
C ILE A 210 12.71 -21.19 -37.81
N PRO A 211 13.78 -20.69 -37.18
CA PRO A 211 13.85 -19.28 -36.80
C PRO A 211 13.98 -18.38 -38.03
N THR A 212 13.37 -17.21 -37.97
CA THR A 212 13.42 -16.19 -39.03
C THR A 212 14.13 -14.94 -38.56
N ASN A 213 14.73 -14.18 -39.49
CA ASN A 213 15.33 -12.89 -39.17
C ASN A 213 14.28 -11.90 -38.61
N ILE A 214 14.76 -10.95 -37.84
CA ILE A 214 13.95 -9.84 -37.33
C ILE A 214 14.14 -8.59 -38.26
N PRO A 215 13.22 -7.63 -38.23
CA PRO A 215 13.40 -6.37 -38.97
C PRO A 215 14.70 -5.64 -38.57
N ASN A 216 15.46 -5.20 -39.52
CA ASN A 216 16.76 -4.53 -39.32
C ASN A 216 17.79 -5.33 -38.54
N GLY A 217 17.63 -6.65 -38.48
CA GLY A 217 18.53 -7.55 -37.77
C GLY A 217 18.63 -8.92 -38.44
N PHE A 218 19.43 -9.76 -37.86
CA PHE A 218 19.74 -11.08 -38.38
C PHE A 218 20.01 -12.08 -37.29
N ILE A 219 19.94 -13.36 -37.65
CA ILE A 219 20.34 -14.44 -36.72
C ILE A 219 21.87 -14.54 -36.74
N THR A 220 22.48 -14.38 -35.58
CA THR A 220 23.95 -14.44 -35.42
C THR A 220 24.45 -15.87 -35.35
N PHE A 221 23.67 -16.73 -34.71
CA PHE A 221 24.03 -18.14 -34.53
C PHE A 221 22.76 -18.99 -34.40
N ALA A 222 22.50 -19.83 -35.38
CA ALA A 222 21.51 -20.90 -35.32
C ALA A 222 21.72 -21.90 -36.44
N VAL A 223 21.32 -23.14 -36.22
CA VAL A 223 21.13 -24.12 -37.26
C VAL A 223 19.72 -23.95 -37.84
N MET A 224 19.58 -23.89 -39.15
CA MET A 224 18.28 -23.66 -39.84
C MET A 224 17.44 -24.96 -39.87
N ARG A 225 16.91 -25.35 -38.70
CA ARG A 225 16.05 -26.51 -38.47
C ARG A 225 14.98 -26.18 -37.45
N THR A 226 14.06 -27.08 -37.21
CA THR A 226 13.21 -27.02 -36.03
C THR A 226 14.05 -27.22 -34.78
N HIS A 227 13.73 -26.52 -33.70
CA HIS A 227 14.46 -26.52 -32.47
C HIS A 227 13.63 -27.14 -31.36
N SER A 228 14.28 -27.89 -30.46
CA SER A 228 13.65 -28.51 -29.32
C SER A 228 13.43 -27.51 -28.18
N TYR A 229 12.58 -27.88 -27.25
CA TYR A 229 12.36 -27.10 -26.02
C TYR A 229 13.67 -26.71 -25.33
N LYS A 230 13.75 -25.47 -24.88
CA LYS A 230 14.93 -24.82 -24.25
C LYS A 230 16.14 -24.59 -25.19
N GLU A 231 16.07 -24.94 -26.46
CA GLU A 231 17.10 -24.47 -27.38
C GLU A 231 16.95 -22.97 -27.64
N THR A 232 18.07 -22.31 -27.84
CA THR A 232 18.12 -20.85 -28.04
C THR A 232 18.63 -20.48 -29.43
N VAL A 233 18.23 -19.30 -29.88
CA VAL A 233 18.68 -18.67 -31.11
C VAL A 233 19.09 -17.23 -30.78
N LYS A 234 20.30 -16.83 -31.24
CA LYS A 234 20.82 -15.47 -31.02
C LYS A 234 20.54 -14.56 -32.21
N TYR A 235 20.21 -13.32 -31.87
CA TYR A 235 19.98 -12.25 -32.83
C TYR A 235 20.99 -11.13 -32.67
N GLY A 236 21.28 -10.47 -33.79
CA GLY A 236 22.03 -9.23 -33.85
C GLY A 236 21.31 -8.21 -34.68
N CYS A 237 21.68 -6.96 -34.54
CA CYS A 237 21.15 -5.88 -35.36
C CYS A 237 22.12 -5.51 -36.50
N ASN A 238 21.56 -5.01 -37.59
CA ASN A 238 22.32 -4.42 -38.67
C ASN A 238 23.15 -3.24 -38.15
N GLU A 239 24.17 -2.88 -38.92
CA GLU A 239 25.07 -1.78 -38.50
C GLU A 239 24.29 -0.52 -38.10
N ASN A 240 24.66 0.04 -36.96
CA ASN A 240 24.09 1.26 -36.37
C ASN A 240 22.69 1.12 -35.71
N TYR A 241 22.05 -0.02 -35.79
CA TYR A 241 20.89 -0.33 -35.03
C TYR A 241 21.29 -0.86 -33.65
N VAL A 242 20.53 -0.52 -32.63
CA VAL A 242 20.75 -0.95 -31.24
C VAL A 242 19.72 -2.02 -30.90
N LEU A 243 20.20 -3.15 -30.38
CA LEU A 243 19.31 -4.23 -29.93
C LEU A 243 18.66 -3.85 -28.62
N ASP A 244 17.33 -3.92 -28.60
CA ASP A 244 16.45 -3.66 -27.46
C ASP A 244 15.69 -4.94 -27.13
N GLY A 245 15.80 -5.41 -25.89
CA GLY A 245 15.29 -6.70 -25.42
C GLY A 245 16.37 -7.77 -25.33
N GLU A 246 15.93 -9.02 -25.07
CA GLU A 246 16.83 -10.16 -24.92
C GLU A 246 17.41 -10.60 -26.28
N ALA A 247 18.73 -10.65 -26.37
CA ALA A 247 19.41 -11.04 -27.60
C ALA A 247 19.13 -12.50 -28.02
N GLU A 248 18.73 -13.34 -27.09
CA GLU A 248 18.40 -14.74 -27.30
C GLU A 248 16.90 -14.99 -27.22
N ARG A 249 16.38 -15.75 -28.19
CA ARG A 249 15.01 -16.30 -28.11
C ARG A 249 15.11 -17.75 -27.69
N LEU A 250 14.23 -18.12 -26.77
CA LEU A 250 14.11 -19.47 -26.23
C LEU A 250 12.92 -20.20 -26.87
N CYS A 251 13.10 -21.45 -27.24
CA CYS A 251 11.99 -22.31 -27.61
C CYS A 251 11.20 -22.68 -26.34
N THR A 252 9.97 -22.19 -26.23
CA THR A 252 9.13 -22.35 -25.04
C THR A 252 8.40 -23.71 -25.03
N ASN A 253 7.83 -24.05 -23.92
CA ASN A 253 7.02 -25.29 -23.74
C ASN A 253 5.72 -25.29 -24.57
N THR A 254 5.36 -24.18 -25.18
CA THR A 254 4.20 -24.10 -26.09
C THR A 254 4.54 -24.42 -27.55
N GLY A 255 5.82 -24.61 -27.89
CA GLY A 255 6.28 -24.80 -29.26
C GLY A 255 6.46 -23.51 -30.03
N ASN A 256 6.45 -22.39 -29.33
CA ASN A 256 6.70 -21.07 -29.92
C ASN A 256 8.01 -20.48 -29.38
N TRP A 257 8.62 -19.62 -30.16
CA TRP A 257 9.74 -18.83 -29.71
C TRP A 257 9.30 -17.76 -28.70
N SER A 258 10.12 -17.46 -27.69
CA SER A 258 9.93 -16.30 -26.83
C SER A 258 9.87 -15.00 -27.66
N ALA A 259 9.48 -13.88 -27.04
CA ALA A 259 9.40 -12.58 -27.74
C ALA A 259 10.71 -12.24 -28.44
N PRO A 260 10.67 -11.76 -29.69
CA PRO A 260 11.87 -11.36 -30.41
C PRO A 260 12.41 -10.04 -29.88
N PRO A 261 13.74 -9.82 -29.92
CA PRO A 261 14.32 -8.50 -29.74
C PRO A 261 13.91 -7.55 -30.85
N VAL A 262 14.05 -6.26 -30.62
CA VAL A 262 13.78 -5.21 -31.58
C VAL A 262 15.08 -4.48 -31.92
N CYS A 263 15.37 -4.24 -33.20
CA CYS A 263 16.49 -3.43 -33.63
C CYS A 263 16.04 -1.98 -33.80
N ARG A 264 16.42 -1.11 -32.84
CA ARG A 264 16.04 0.31 -32.80
C ARG A 264 16.91 1.13 -33.74
N ALA A 265 16.26 2.00 -34.52
CA ALA A 265 16.93 2.84 -35.52
C ALA A 265 17.76 3.96 -34.86
N PRO A 266 18.90 4.33 -35.51
CA PRO A 266 19.64 5.52 -35.13
C PRO A 266 18.89 6.78 -35.58
N CYS A 267 19.08 7.87 -34.85
CA CYS A 267 18.50 9.18 -35.11
C CYS A 267 19.43 10.09 -35.92
N LYS A 268 18.87 11.01 -36.70
CA LYS A 268 19.58 12.14 -37.29
C LYS A 268 19.31 13.41 -36.44
N VAL A 269 20.33 14.22 -36.29
CA VAL A 269 20.20 15.56 -35.68
C VAL A 269 19.72 16.50 -36.79
N ASN A 270 18.43 16.85 -36.79
CA ASN A 270 17.76 17.61 -37.85
C ASN A 270 17.88 19.13 -37.64
N ILE A 271 19.11 19.64 -37.43
CA ILE A 271 19.44 21.06 -37.43
C ILE A 271 20.58 21.30 -38.44
N LYS A 272 20.64 22.50 -39.00
CA LYS A 272 21.65 22.87 -40.02
C LYS A 272 22.81 23.64 -39.40
N ARG A 273 22.54 24.42 -38.35
CA ARG A 273 23.52 25.31 -37.73
C ARG A 273 23.37 25.25 -36.20
N GLY A 274 24.50 25.34 -35.53
CA GLY A 274 24.57 25.32 -34.06
C GLY A 274 25.70 24.44 -33.54
N ARG A 275 25.88 24.47 -32.26
CA ARG A 275 26.75 23.54 -31.52
C ARG A 275 25.92 22.61 -30.66
N ILE A 276 26.39 21.41 -30.56
CA ILE A 276 25.82 20.35 -29.71
C ILE A 276 26.93 19.77 -28.85
N PHE A 277 26.54 19.12 -27.73
CA PHE A 277 27.44 18.27 -26.97
C PHE A 277 27.00 16.83 -27.18
N TYR A 278 27.88 16.02 -27.71
CA TYR A 278 27.62 14.63 -28.00
C TYR A 278 28.91 13.82 -27.84
N ASN A 279 28.80 12.62 -27.28
CA ASN A 279 29.92 11.71 -27.04
C ASN A 279 31.09 12.41 -26.32
N SER A 280 30.77 13.12 -25.23
CA SER A 280 31.71 13.89 -24.40
C SER A 280 32.47 15.02 -25.13
N LYS A 281 32.00 15.43 -26.29
CA LYS A 281 32.61 16.51 -27.09
C LYS A 281 31.60 17.58 -27.48
N LYS A 282 32.03 18.83 -27.36
CA LYS A 282 31.31 20.00 -27.89
C LYS A 282 31.73 20.20 -29.33
N LEU A 283 30.83 20.03 -30.27
CA LEU A 283 31.12 20.06 -31.70
C LEU A 283 30.10 20.85 -32.50
N TRP A 284 30.49 21.41 -33.65
CA TRP A 284 29.57 22.00 -34.61
C TRP A 284 28.75 20.90 -35.26
N ILE A 285 27.49 21.16 -35.59
CA ILE A 285 26.65 20.16 -36.25
C ILE A 285 27.22 19.72 -37.60
N ALA A 286 27.94 20.60 -38.30
CA ALA A 286 28.62 20.29 -39.55
C ALA A 286 29.74 19.25 -39.43
N ASP A 287 30.31 19.16 -38.21
CA ASP A 287 31.40 18.23 -37.87
C ASP A 287 30.89 16.86 -37.40
N LEU A 288 29.59 16.73 -37.13
CA LEU A 288 28.95 15.46 -36.80
C LEU A 288 28.87 14.59 -38.07
N LYS A 289 29.91 13.83 -38.36
CA LYS A 289 30.01 12.95 -39.54
C LYS A 289 30.35 11.53 -39.07
N PRO A 290 29.50 10.54 -39.35
CA PRO A 290 28.14 10.67 -39.91
C PRO A 290 27.16 11.37 -38.95
N ASN A 291 26.18 12.10 -39.50
CA ASN A 291 25.07 12.68 -38.67
C ASN A 291 24.17 11.56 -38.19
N ARG A 292 24.56 10.96 -37.09
CA ARG A 292 23.93 9.79 -36.51
C ARG A 292 24.18 9.72 -35.02
N VAL A 293 23.11 9.46 -34.28
CA VAL A 293 23.07 9.26 -32.85
C VAL A 293 22.40 7.92 -32.60
N LEU A 294 22.97 7.01 -31.84
CA LEU A 294 22.39 5.69 -31.61
C LEU A 294 21.18 5.78 -30.70
N HIS A 295 20.31 4.80 -30.79
CA HIS A 295 19.16 4.69 -29.88
C HIS A 295 19.61 4.69 -28.42
N GLY A 296 18.95 5.46 -27.58
CA GLY A 296 19.27 5.62 -26.15
C GLY A 296 20.36 6.64 -25.84
N GLU A 297 21.16 7.07 -26.84
CA GLU A 297 22.18 8.09 -26.63
C GLU A 297 21.55 9.51 -26.52
N HIS A 298 22.26 10.39 -25.81
CA HIS A 298 21.83 11.75 -25.53
C HIS A 298 22.64 12.76 -26.35
N VAL A 299 21.93 13.76 -26.90
CA VAL A 299 22.50 14.96 -27.49
C VAL A 299 22.08 16.14 -26.65
N VAL A 300 23.04 16.98 -26.26
CA VAL A 300 22.74 18.20 -25.52
C VAL A 300 22.73 19.39 -26.51
N PHE A 301 21.62 20.10 -26.50
CA PHE A 301 21.42 21.36 -27.20
C PHE A 301 21.63 22.52 -26.24
N TYR A 302 21.99 23.69 -26.77
CA TYR A 302 22.19 24.89 -25.97
C TYR A 302 21.04 25.87 -26.24
N CYS A 303 20.30 26.19 -25.20
CA CYS A 303 19.22 27.18 -25.21
C CYS A 303 19.70 28.51 -24.61
N MET A 304 19.03 29.60 -24.96
CA MET A 304 19.31 30.90 -24.41
C MET A 304 18.23 31.36 -23.42
N ASN A 305 18.64 31.77 -22.22
CA ASN A 305 17.80 32.59 -21.37
C ASN A 305 17.93 34.04 -21.83
N LYS A 306 16.85 34.60 -22.40
CA LYS A 306 16.83 35.96 -22.97
C LYS A 306 16.87 37.04 -21.92
N GLU A 307 16.38 36.79 -20.72
CA GLU A 307 16.35 37.72 -19.59
C GLU A 307 17.76 37.91 -19.04
N ASP A 308 18.43 36.83 -18.71
CA ASP A 308 19.75 36.82 -18.09
C ASP A 308 20.90 36.84 -19.13
N ARG A 309 20.58 36.72 -20.40
CA ARG A 309 21.55 36.64 -21.53
C ARG A 309 22.62 35.55 -21.32
N CYS A 310 22.23 34.41 -20.82
CA CYS A 310 23.10 33.25 -20.55
C CYS A 310 22.65 32.02 -21.32
N GLY A 311 23.57 31.09 -21.56
CA GLY A 311 23.28 29.82 -22.19
C GLY A 311 23.03 28.72 -21.18
N TYR A 312 22.15 27.74 -21.47
CA TYR A 312 21.97 26.56 -20.65
C TYR A 312 21.79 25.30 -21.50
N PRO A 313 22.29 24.14 -21.04
CA PRO A 313 22.21 22.87 -21.76
C PRO A 313 20.86 22.19 -21.54
N VAL A 314 20.30 21.61 -22.59
CA VAL A 314 19.10 20.75 -22.54
C VAL A 314 19.39 19.47 -23.29
N ALA A 315 19.28 18.34 -22.61
CA ALA A 315 19.50 17.02 -23.17
C ALA A 315 18.27 16.50 -23.92
N SER A 316 18.47 15.87 -25.04
CA SER A 316 17.46 15.12 -25.79
C SER A 316 17.98 13.74 -26.10
N THR A 317 17.10 12.72 -26.04
CA THR A 317 17.46 11.32 -26.22
C THR A 317 16.95 10.80 -27.57
N CYS A 318 17.78 10.07 -28.28
CA CYS A 318 17.37 9.37 -29.48
C CYS A 318 16.42 8.21 -29.14
N GLN A 319 15.22 8.22 -29.72
CA GLN A 319 14.20 7.20 -29.54
C GLN A 319 13.77 6.65 -30.91
N ASP A 320 14.34 5.49 -31.28
CA ASP A 320 13.97 4.73 -32.49
C ASP A 320 13.78 5.58 -33.74
N GLY A 321 14.85 6.23 -34.17
CA GLY A 321 14.88 7.09 -35.37
C GLY A 321 14.45 8.53 -35.15
N THR A 322 13.88 8.86 -33.95
CA THR A 322 13.40 10.20 -33.64
C THR A 322 14.24 10.84 -32.55
N LEU A 323 14.83 12.01 -32.82
CA LEU A 323 15.51 12.86 -31.84
C LEU A 323 14.71 14.16 -31.72
N PRO A 324 13.95 14.37 -30.61
CA PRO A 324 13.22 15.61 -30.42
C PRO A 324 14.20 16.78 -30.22
N ILE A 325 13.99 17.88 -30.91
CA ILE A 325 14.74 19.11 -30.70
C ILE A 325 14.02 19.88 -29.60
N PRO A 326 14.72 20.31 -28.50
CA PRO A 326 14.10 21.07 -27.42
C PRO A 326 13.43 22.34 -27.94
N GLN A 327 12.24 22.65 -27.44
CA GLN A 327 11.46 23.84 -27.85
C GLN A 327 12.20 25.15 -27.62
N CYS A 328 13.09 25.20 -26.64
CA CYS A 328 13.92 26.36 -26.32
C CYS A 328 15.10 26.56 -27.30
N PHE A 329 15.42 25.55 -28.12
CA PHE A 329 16.53 25.65 -29.07
C PHE A 329 16.10 26.46 -30.29
N GLU A 330 16.76 27.57 -30.50
CA GLU A 330 16.63 28.41 -31.70
C GLU A 330 17.83 28.15 -32.62
N GLU A 331 17.58 27.69 -33.85
CA GLU A 331 18.65 27.51 -34.84
C GLU A 331 19.23 28.88 -35.22
N PRO A 332 20.55 29.13 -35.05
CA PRO A 332 21.14 30.43 -35.30
C PRO A 332 21.05 30.80 -36.78
N GLY A 333 20.87 32.10 -37.04
CA GLY A 333 20.91 32.66 -38.37
C GLY A 333 22.27 32.46 -39.04
N LYS A 334 22.31 32.49 -40.40
CA LYS A 334 23.58 32.32 -41.14
C LYS A 334 24.64 33.35 -40.74
N VAL A 335 24.26 34.60 -40.50
CA VAL A 335 25.17 35.69 -40.13
C VAL A 335 25.73 35.47 -38.72
N GLU A 336 24.90 35.11 -37.75
CA GLU A 336 25.34 34.82 -36.37
C GLU A 336 26.30 33.63 -36.35
N TYR A 337 25.92 32.55 -37.04
CA TYR A 337 26.71 31.34 -37.11
C TYR A 337 28.10 31.53 -37.71
N THR A 338 28.21 32.37 -38.77
CA THR A 338 29.47 32.53 -39.48
C THR A 338 30.31 33.73 -39.03
N LEU A 339 29.68 34.86 -38.69
CA LEU A 339 30.40 36.09 -38.34
C LEU A 339 30.46 36.42 -36.84
N ARG A 340 29.54 35.85 -36.06
CA ARG A 340 29.47 36.13 -34.61
C ARG A 340 29.29 34.84 -33.80
N PRO A 341 30.13 33.81 -34.00
CA PRO A 341 29.93 32.52 -33.29
C PRO A 341 30.01 32.65 -31.79
N LYS A 342 30.73 33.65 -31.26
CA LYS A 342 30.88 33.92 -29.82
C LYS A 342 29.59 34.40 -29.14
N SER A 343 28.56 34.79 -29.90
CA SER A 343 27.27 35.22 -29.36
C SER A 343 26.26 34.08 -29.23
N LEU A 344 26.61 32.86 -29.66
CA LEU A 344 25.73 31.71 -29.62
C LEU A 344 25.51 31.21 -28.17
N PRO A 345 24.34 30.64 -27.84
CA PRO A 345 24.04 30.10 -26.50
C PRO A 345 25.06 29.10 -25.97
N SER A 346 25.75 28.42 -26.88
CA SER A 346 26.80 27.47 -26.53
C SER A 346 28.15 28.17 -26.18
N GLU A 347 28.35 29.44 -26.53
CA GLU A 347 29.66 30.13 -26.43
C GLU A 347 29.64 31.27 -25.40
N ILE A 348 28.48 31.72 -24.98
CA ILE A 348 28.31 32.73 -23.93
C ILE A 348 28.41 32.10 -22.52
N ALA A 349 28.39 32.97 -21.49
CA ALA A 349 28.38 32.50 -20.11
C ALA A 349 27.21 31.54 -19.83
N MET A 350 27.49 30.49 -19.10
CA MET A 350 26.44 29.56 -18.67
C MET A 350 25.58 30.17 -17.58
N CYS A 351 24.28 29.93 -17.64
CA CYS A 351 23.37 30.33 -16.58
C CYS A 351 23.78 29.69 -15.26
N GLN A 352 23.83 30.47 -14.18
CA GLN A 352 24.05 29.92 -12.85
C GLN A 352 22.83 29.04 -12.50
N SER A 353 23.07 27.79 -12.12
CA SER A 353 22.02 26.95 -11.60
C SER A 353 21.56 27.56 -10.27
N THR A 354 20.40 28.20 -10.24
CA THR A 354 19.67 28.35 -8.97
C THR A 354 19.34 26.96 -8.49
N ALA A 355 20.10 26.48 -7.52
CA ALA A 355 19.74 25.29 -6.78
C ALA A 355 18.37 25.56 -6.15
N VAL A 356 17.34 24.84 -6.62
CA VAL A 356 16.03 24.73 -5.97
C VAL A 356 16.04 23.47 -5.11
#